data_2e7138e89237bfc100d71d6c0fb8161b
#
_entry.id   2e7138e89237bfc100d71d6c0fb8161b
#
_cell.length_a   1.000
_cell.length_b   1.000
_cell.length_c   1.000
_cell.angle_alpha   90.00
_cell.angle_beta   90.00
_cell.angle_gamma   90.00
#
_symmetry.space_group_name_H-M   'P 1'
#
loop_
_entity.id
_entity.type
_entity.pdbx_description
1 polymer ?
#
loop_
_entity_poly.entity_id
_entity_poly.type
_entity_poly.pdbx_seq_one_letter_code
_entity_poly.pdbx_strand_id
1 'polypeptide(L)'
;DRFNKKNVMIISDLVRMVVVLGLFFTTTLFQLFLINFIAEIFSLIRQPSREAIVPELVENNYLVKANSLFVVGTYASLPLASLLFGFFSDAKFIESIVSYGNGWSGSVVFLVDSLTFLISTILLFSLKTSSQGVGTTTQNNALSDLKEGINYFFKNKELRTVTTSIALSLIGAGALFVLGSSYLTQSLKFTQSSFGFMIASFGFGIVFTMVILSYFVTTFNRVSFFIGISMIITGLSLLFAFNSYEFSTILFFIFISGIGSGSVYLLTISYLQSTTSENLRGRVFGNFYTIGRLSLLVSVFISGFVASFANNYFEVDGVLLVLRLSSCFILFSGLMTFIRGYKKIIREFGFENSNFNKLRLNLESNEDEPL
;
A
#
# COMPACT_ATOMS: atom_id res chain seq x y z
N ASP A 1 -6.86 -15.79 -19.35
CA ASP A 1 -7.68 -15.43 -20.53
C ASP A 1 -8.39 -16.61 -21.20
N ARG A 2 -8.05 -17.85 -20.81
CA ARG A 2 -8.75 -19.07 -21.28
C ARG A 2 -9.97 -19.43 -20.43
N PHE A 3 -10.07 -18.95 -19.22
CA PHE A 3 -11.14 -19.30 -18.29
C PHE A 3 -12.15 -18.16 -18.13
N ASN A 4 -13.40 -18.52 -17.88
CA ASN A 4 -14.43 -17.55 -17.54
C ASN A 4 -14.03 -16.82 -16.25
N LYS A 5 -13.83 -15.49 -16.35
CA LYS A 5 -13.35 -14.63 -15.26
C LYS A 5 -14.21 -14.76 -13.98
N LYS A 6 -15.53 -14.84 -14.15
CA LYS A 6 -16.48 -15.05 -13.05
C LYS A 6 -16.23 -16.39 -12.34
N ASN A 7 -16.06 -17.47 -13.09
CA ASN A 7 -15.81 -18.80 -12.52
C ASN A 7 -14.46 -18.85 -11.77
N VAL A 8 -13.43 -18.22 -12.33
CA VAL A 8 -12.12 -18.11 -11.65
C VAL A 8 -12.25 -17.40 -10.32
N MET A 9 -13.01 -16.30 -10.25
CA MET A 9 -13.25 -15.58 -8.98
C MET A 9 -14.04 -16.42 -7.99
N ILE A 10 -15.11 -17.10 -8.42
CA ILE A 10 -15.93 -17.97 -7.57
C ILE A 10 -15.10 -19.11 -7.00
N ILE A 11 -14.34 -19.83 -7.82
CA ILE A 11 -13.49 -20.94 -7.35
C ILE A 11 -12.42 -20.42 -6.39
N SER A 12 -11.80 -19.30 -6.71
CA SER A 12 -10.78 -18.69 -5.82
C SER A 12 -11.37 -18.31 -4.46
N ASP A 13 -12.56 -17.71 -4.42
CA ASP A 13 -13.19 -17.32 -3.15
C ASP A 13 -13.67 -18.55 -2.35
N LEU A 14 -14.19 -19.60 -3.00
CA LEU A 14 -14.55 -20.85 -2.34
C LEU A 14 -13.33 -21.55 -1.73
N VAL A 15 -12.24 -21.65 -2.46
CA VAL A 15 -11.01 -22.25 -1.92
C VAL A 15 -10.47 -21.43 -0.75
N ARG A 16 -10.45 -20.10 -0.90
CA ARG A 16 -10.01 -19.21 0.20
C ARG A 16 -10.91 -19.33 1.42
N MET A 17 -12.21 -19.42 1.24
CA MET A 17 -13.16 -19.67 2.33
C MET A 17 -12.77 -20.90 3.17
N VAL A 18 -12.55 -22.04 2.50
CA VAL A 18 -12.19 -23.29 3.19
C VAL A 18 -10.80 -23.20 3.82
N VAL A 19 -9.84 -22.66 3.10
CA VAL A 19 -8.45 -22.54 3.54
C VAL A 19 -8.33 -21.59 4.74
N VAL A 20 -8.97 -20.42 4.68
CA VAL A 20 -8.97 -19.44 5.78
C VAL A 20 -9.72 -19.96 7.00
N LEU A 21 -10.81 -20.72 6.81
CA LEU A 21 -11.47 -21.44 7.91
C LEU A 21 -10.50 -22.37 8.64
N GLY A 22 -9.57 -22.99 7.92
CA GLY A 22 -8.53 -23.83 8.50
C GLY A 22 -7.60 -23.09 9.46
N LEU A 23 -7.41 -21.77 9.30
CA LEU A 23 -6.59 -20.94 10.22
C LEU A 23 -7.15 -20.93 11.65
N PHE A 24 -8.47 -21.06 11.80
CA PHE A 24 -9.11 -21.15 13.11
C PHE A 24 -8.60 -22.36 13.93
N PHE A 25 -8.21 -23.43 13.26
CA PHE A 25 -7.76 -24.69 13.89
C PHE A 25 -6.22 -24.82 13.94
N THR A 26 -5.46 -23.85 13.42
CA THR A 26 -4.00 -23.95 13.38
C THR A 26 -3.37 -23.82 14.75
N THR A 27 -2.44 -24.71 15.04
CA THR A 27 -1.66 -24.73 16.30
C THR A 27 -0.15 -24.60 16.08
N THR A 28 0.32 -24.77 14.83
CA THR A 28 1.74 -24.71 14.49
C THR A 28 2.05 -23.63 13.47
N LEU A 29 3.26 -23.06 13.54
CA LEU A 29 3.72 -22.05 12.57
C LEU A 29 3.76 -22.61 11.14
N PHE A 30 4.09 -23.89 10.97
CA PHE A 30 4.12 -24.50 9.65
C PHE A 30 2.72 -24.58 9.01
N GLN A 31 1.70 -24.98 9.79
CA GLN A 31 0.31 -24.97 9.30
C GLN A 31 -0.13 -23.57 8.93
N LEU A 32 0.17 -22.57 9.77
CA LEU A 32 -0.16 -21.18 9.51
C LEU A 32 0.50 -20.70 8.21
N PHE A 33 1.78 -21.01 8.02
CA PHE A 33 2.50 -20.67 6.79
C PHE A 33 1.88 -21.33 5.56
N LEU A 34 1.63 -22.65 5.62
CA LEU A 34 1.10 -23.41 4.48
C LEU A 34 -0.29 -22.92 4.06
N ILE A 35 -1.17 -22.70 5.04
CA ILE A 35 -2.54 -22.23 4.80
C ILE A 35 -2.52 -20.83 4.19
N ASN A 36 -1.74 -19.88 4.74
CA ASN A 36 -1.61 -18.55 4.17
C ASN A 36 -0.99 -18.59 2.76
N PHE A 37 -0.01 -19.44 2.52
CA PHE A 37 0.60 -19.61 1.20
C PHE A 37 -0.42 -20.06 0.16
N ILE A 38 -1.27 -21.04 0.48
CA ILE A 38 -2.35 -21.49 -0.40
C ILE A 38 -3.36 -20.35 -0.63
N ALA A 39 -3.79 -19.68 0.43
CA ALA A 39 -4.73 -18.55 0.32
C ALA A 39 -4.19 -17.44 -0.60
N GLU A 40 -2.88 -17.15 -0.53
CA GLU A 40 -2.25 -16.12 -1.36
C GLU A 40 -2.15 -16.55 -2.83
N ILE A 41 -1.90 -17.83 -3.14
CA ILE A 41 -1.94 -18.32 -4.53
C ILE A 41 -3.30 -18.03 -5.16
N PHE A 42 -4.41 -18.35 -4.47
CA PHE A 42 -5.75 -18.09 -4.99
C PHE A 42 -6.10 -16.60 -5.01
N SER A 43 -5.54 -15.79 -4.12
CA SER A 43 -5.61 -14.33 -4.17
C SER A 43 -4.98 -13.78 -5.45
N LEU A 44 -3.79 -14.25 -5.80
CA LEU A 44 -3.06 -13.85 -7.01
C LEU A 44 -3.78 -14.27 -8.30
N ILE A 45 -4.41 -15.45 -8.32
CA ILE A 45 -5.19 -15.93 -9.45
C ILE A 45 -6.48 -15.11 -9.63
N ARG A 46 -7.11 -14.71 -8.53
CA ARG A 46 -8.35 -13.93 -8.52
C ARG A 46 -8.15 -12.50 -9.02
N GLN A 47 -7.03 -11.87 -8.68
CA GLN A 47 -6.80 -10.44 -8.90
C GLN A 47 -6.91 -10.00 -10.37
N PRO A 48 -6.26 -10.64 -11.36
CA PRO A 48 -6.41 -10.23 -12.77
C PRO A 48 -7.84 -10.40 -13.29
N SER A 49 -8.52 -11.48 -12.87
CA SER A 49 -9.91 -11.73 -13.25
C SER A 49 -10.85 -10.65 -12.74
N ARG A 50 -10.61 -10.17 -11.49
CA ARG A 50 -11.36 -9.08 -10.88
C ARG A 50 -11.16 -7.75 -11.61
N GLU A 51 -9.94 -7.43 -11.99
CA GLU A 51 -9.64 -6.18 -12.71
C GLU A 51 -10.20 -6.20 -14.13
N ALA A 52 -10.19 -7.37 -14.77
CA ALA A 52 -10.67 -7.54 -16.14
C ALA A 52 -12.20 -7.64 -16.28
N ILE A 53 -12.94 -7.92 -15.20
CA ILE A 53 -14.41 -8.03 -15.25
C ILE A 53 -15.11 -6.66 -15.14
N VAL A 54 -14.48 -5.64 -14.53
CA VAL A 54 -15.08 -4.33 -14.30
C VAL A 54 -15.57 -3.67 -15.59
N PRO A 55 -14.80 -3.63 -16.70
CA PRO A 55 -15.27 -3.06 -17.95
C PRO A 55 -16.45 -3.81 -18.60
N GLU A 56 -16.68 -5.06 -18.20
CA GLU A 56 -17.83 -5.85 -18.70
C GLU A 56 -19.11 -5.57 -17.91
N LEU A 57 -19.00 -5.00 -16.70
CA LEU A 57 -20.12 -4.75 -15.80
C LEU A 57 -20.69 -3.35 -15.92
N VAL A 58 -19.92 -2.38 -16.42
CA VAL A 58 -20.32 -0.98 -16.49
C VAL A 58 -20.00 -0.39 -17.86
N GLU A 59 -20.81 0.57 -18.29
CA GLU A 59 -20.54 1.34 -19.50
C GLU A 59 -19.27 2.18 -19.35
N ASN A 60 -18.59 2.48 -20.45
CA ASN A 60 -17.34 3.25 -20.48
C ASN A 60 -17.42 4.57 -19.70
N ASN A 61 -18.55 5.25 -19.73
CA ASN A 61 -18.79 6.52 -19.02
C ASN A 61 -18.74 6.38 -17.49
N TYR A 62 -18.96 5.16 -16.96
CA TYR A 62 -18.97 4.87 -15.52
C TYR A 62 -17.72 4.15 -15.03
N LEU A 63 -16.78 3.81 -15.91
CA LEU A 63 -15.54 3.07 -15.54
C LEU A 63 -14.74 3.79 -14.45
N VAL A 64 -14.61 5.12 -14.55
CA VAL A 64 -13.89 5.92 -13.54
C VAL A 64 -14.57 5.82 -12.18
N LYS A 65 -15.90 5.92 -12.14
CA LYS A 65 -16.68 5.79 -10.89
C LYS A 65 -16.57 4.39 -10.32
N ALA A 66 -16.67 3.35 -11.14
CA ALA A 66 -16.52 1.96 -10.71
C ALA A 66 -15.14 1.68 -10.14
N ASN A 67 -14.09 2.14 -10.81
CA ASN A 67 -12.71 2.00 -10.33
C ASN A 67 -12.48 2.79 -9.02
N SER A 68 -13.04 3.98 -8.88
CA SER A 68 -12.96 4.77 -7.63
C SER A 68 -13.65 4.04 -6.47
N LEU A 69 -14.84 3.49 -6.70
CA LEU A 69 -15.56 2.71 -5.68
C LEU A 69 -14.74 1.47 -5.24
N PHE A 70 -14.10 0.83 -6.21
CA PHE A 70 -13.21 -0.30 -5.98
C PHE A 70 -12.00 0.07 -5.11
N VAL A 71 -11.34 1.18 -5.42
CA VAL A 71 -10.20 1.69 -4.64
C VAL A 71 -10.63 2.03 -3.22
N VAL A 72 -11.73 2.78 -3.06
CA VAL A 72 -12.29 3.12 -1.74
C VAL A 72 -12.62 1.84 -0.96
N GLY A 73 -13.31 0.87 -1.57
CA GLY A 73 -13.64 -0.41 -0.92
C GLY A 73 -12.39 -1.17 -0.47
N THR A 74 -11.34 -1.19 -1.29
CA THR A 74 -10.08 -1.87 -0.97
C THR A 74 -9.37 -1.22 0.22
N TYR A 75 -9.28 0.11 0.27
CA TYR A 75 -8.56 0.80 1.34
C TYR A 75 -9.41 1.02 2.59
N ALA A 76 -10.74 1.16 2.48
CA ALA A 76 -11.62 1.24 3.63
C ALA A 76 -11.77 -0.11 4.35
N SER A 77 -11.47 -1.23 3.71
CA SER A 77 -11.46 -2.54 4.37
C SER A 77 -10.38 -2.64 5.45
N LEU A 78 -9.22 -1.98 5.29
CA LEU A 78 -8.13 -2.02 6.27
C LEU A 78 -8.54 -1.54 7.67
N PRO A 79 -9.06 -0.29 7.85
CA PRO A 79 -9.50 0.16 9.17
C PRO A 79 -10.68 -0.66 9.71
N LEU A 80 -11.62 -1.08 8.87
CA LEU A 80 -12.77 -1.87 9.30
C LEU A 80 -12.35 -3.26 9.79
N ALA A 81 -11.50 -3.96 9.05
CA ALA A 81 -10.98 -5.27 9.47
C ALA A 81 -10.15 -5.17 10.75
N SER A 82 -9.35 -4.11 10.90
CA SER A 82 -8.53 -3.89 12.09
C SER A 82 -9.37 -3.55 13.33
N LEU A 83 -10.47 -2.80 13.17
CA LEU A 83 -11.44 -2.57 14.25
C LEU A 83 -12.13 -3.86 14.67
N LEU A 84 -12.57 -4.68 13.71
CA LEU A 84 -13.15 -5.98 14.00
C LEU A 84 -12.16 -6.89 14.74
N PHE A 85 -10.90 -6.92 14.30
CA PHE A 85 -9.84 -7.65 15.02
C PHE A 85 -9.69 -7.14 16.45
N GLY A 86 -9.59 -5.83 16.65
CA GLY A 86 -9.49 -5.23 17.99
C GLY A 86 -10.69 -5.58 18.88
N PHE A 87 -11.90 -5.49 18.34
CA PHE A 87 -13.12 -5.81 19.06
C PHE A 87 -13.21 -7.30 19.46
N PHE A 88 -12.88 -8.19 18.53
CA PHE A 88 -12.97 -9.63 18.79
C PHE A 88 -11.82 -10.17 19.63
N SER A 89 -10.65 -9.54 19.62
CA SER A 89 -9.48 -10.02 20.37
C SER A 89 -9.69 -10.06 21.88
N ASP A 90 -10.48 -9.15 22.44
CA ASP A 90 -10.69 -8.99 23.90
C ASP A 90 -12.13 -9.33 24.34
N ALA A 91 -12.97 -9.79 23.42
CA ALA A 91 -14.38 -10.04 23.72
C ALA A 91 -14.58 -11.34 24.51
N LYS A 92 -14.97 -11.24 25.77
CA LYS A 92 -15.19 -12.39 26.68
C LYS A 92 -16.21 -13.42 26.17
N PHE A 93 -17.26 -12.98 25.41
CA PHE A 93 -18.25 -13.90 24.87
C PHE A 93 -17.70 -14.87 23.82
N ILE A 94 -16.46 -14.64 23.35
CA ILE A 94 -15.78 -15.44 22.33
C ILE A 94 -15.04 -16.62 22.95
N GLU A 95 -14.77 -16.62 24.27
CA GLU A 95 -14.02 -17.67 24.94
C GLU A 95 -14.61 -19.07 24.67
N SER A 96 -15.93 -19.20 24.65
CA SER A 96 -16.61 -20.48 24.35
C SER A 96 -16.40 -20.92 22.89
N ILE A 97 -16.31 -20.00 21.94
CA ILE A 97 -16.08 -20.32 20.53
C ILE A 97 -14.62 -20.72 20.31
N VAL A 98 -13.71 -19.99 20.94
CA VAL A 98 -12.26 -20.20 20.83
C VAL A 98 -11.83 -21.57 21.39
N SER A 99 -12.54 -22.07 22.39
CA SER A 99 -12.26 -23.42 22.97
C SER A 99 -12.41 -24.54 21.95
N TYR A 100 -13.19 -24.37 20.90
CA TYR A 100 -13.32 -25.34 19.80
C TYR A 100 -12.22 -25.19 18.73
N GLY A 101 -11.41 -24.11 18.75
CA GLY A 101 -10.33 -23.84 17.83
C GLY A 101 -8.95 -23.98 18.46
N ASN A 102 -8.09 -23.03 18.16
CA ASN A 102 -6.69 -23.03 18.63
C ASN A 102 -6.46 -22.37 20.00
N GLY A 103 -7.52 -21.97 20.69
CA GLY A 103 -7.44 -21.32 22.01
C GLY A 103 -7.05 -19.85 21.99
N TRP A 104 -6.73 -19.26 20.82
CA TRP A 104 -6.41 -17.85 20.69
C TRP A 104 -7.64 -17.01 20.31
N SER A 105 -8.00 -16.03 21.13
CA SER A 105 -9.22 -15.23 20.94
C SER A 105 -9.26 -14.50 19.59
N GLY A 106 -8.12 -14.03 19.08
CA GLY A 106 -8.02 -13.44 17.76
C GLY A 106 -8.37 -14.37 16.60
N SER A 107 -8.38 -15.70 16.80
CA SER A 107 -8.67 -16.67 15.74
C SER A 107 -10.11 -16.60 15.21
N VAL A 108 -11.06 -16.07 15.99
CA VAL A 108 -12.45 -15.86 15.57
C VAL A 108 -12.54 -14.93 14.33
N VAL A 109 -11.58 -14.03 14.15
CA VAL A 109 -11.52 -13.18 12.96
C VAL A 109 -11.40 -14.00 11.68
N PHE A 110 -10.74 -15.17 11.72
CA PHE A 110 -10.66 -16.07 10.57
C PHE A 110 -12.01 -16.70 10.20
N LEU A 111 -12.90 -16.92 11.20
CA LEU A 111 -14.28 -17.33 10.92
C LEU A 111 -15.04 -16.21 10.19
N VAL A 112 -14.90 -14.98 10.67
CA VAL A 112 -15.52 -13.81 10.03
C VAL A 112 -14.99 -13.62 8.61
N ASP A 113 -13.68 -13.73 8.41
CA ASP A 113 -13.06 -13.62 7.09
C ASP A 113 -13.53 -14.73 6.14
N SER A 114 -13.59 -15.97 6.62
CA SER A 114 -14.16 -17.10 5.86
C SER A 114 -15.61 -16.81 5.42
N LEU A 115 -16.46 -16.26 6.31
CA LEU A 115 -17.81 -15.84 5.96
C LEU A 115 -17.85 -14.73 4.91
N THR A 116 -16.90 -13.79 4.93
CA THR A 116 -16.83 -12.74 3.89
C THR A 116 -16.57 -13.34 2.50
N PHE A 117 -15.73 -14.39 2.39
CA PHE A 117 -15.54 -15.11 1.12
C PHE A 117 -16.79 -15.84 0.67
N LEU A 118 -17.55 -16.43 1.60
CA LEU A 118 -18.84 -17.03 1.27
C LEU A 118 -19.81 -16.01 0.70
N ILE A 119 -19.96 -14.87 1.37
CA ILE A 119 -20.82 -13.75 0.90
C ILE A 119 -20.35 -13.26 -0.47
N SER A 120 -19.03 -13.07 -0.66
CA SER A 120 -18.46 -12.69 -1.96
C SER A 120 -18.84 -13.70 -3.05
N THR A 121 -18.72 -14.99 -2.76
CA THR A 121 -19.10 -16.06 -3.69
C THR A 121 -20.58 -15.99 -4.08
N ILE A 122 -21.48 -15.83 -3.12
CA ILE A 122 -22.93 -15.70 -3.37
C ILE A 122 -23.22 -14.49 -4.24
N LEU A 123 -22.60 -13.34 -3.96
CA LEU A 123 -22.76 -12.13 -4.75
C LEU A 123 -22.23 -12.31 -6.18
N LEU A 124 -21.08 -13.00 -6.35
CA LEU A 124 -20.53 -13.32 -7.66
C LEU A 124 -21.47 -14.22 -8.49
N PHE A 125 -22.15 -15.17 -7.87
CA PHE A 125 -23.16 -15.98 -8.58
C PHE A 125 -24.29 -15.11 -9.14
N SER A 126 -24.67 -14.06 -8.46
CA SER A 126 -25.75 -13.14 -8.89
C SER A 126 -25.33 -12.21 -10.05
N LEU A 127 -24.03 -12.07 -10.33
CA LEU A 127 -23.56 -11.22 -11.43
C LEU A 127 -23.93 -11.82 -12.80
N LYS A 128 -24.58 -11.03 -13.62
CA LYS A 128 -24.83 -11.36 -15.02
C LYS A 128 -23.67 -10.85 -15.86
N THR A 129 -22.78 -11.73 -16.29
CA THR A 129 -21.67 -11.41 -17.18
C THR A 129 -21.87 -12.09 -18.52
N SER A 130 -21.65 -11.36 -19.59
CA SER A 130 -21.68 -11.89 -20.95
C SER A 130 -20.35 -12.51 -21.38
N SER A 131 -19.48 -12.87 -20.44
CA SER A 131 -18.10 -13.23 -20.73
C SER A 131 -17.99 -14.51 -21.58
N GLN A 132 -17.97 -14.32 -22.87
CA GLN A 132 -17.27 -15.23 -23.77
C GLN A 132 -15.77 -14.86 -23.65
N GLY A 133 -14.96 -15.81 -23.24
CA GLY A 133 -13.51 -15.63 -23.19
C GLY A 133 -12.97 -15.31 -24.59
N VAL A 134 -12.84 -14.04 -24.90
CA VAL A 134 -12.18 -13.60 -26.14
C VAL A 134 -10.69 -13.56 -25.83
N GLY A 135 -10.03 -14.67 -26.14
CA GLY A 135 -8.59 -14.77 -26.09
C GLY A 135 -7.95 -13.97 -27.21
N THR A 136 -7.42 -12.81 -26.94
CA THR A 136 -6.34 -12.21 -27.74
C THR A 136 -5.02 -12.45 -27.00
N THR A 137 -4.43 -13.59 -27.29
CA THR A 137 -3.07 -13.93 -26.83
C THR A 137 -2.06 -13.23 -27.71
N THR A 138 -1.54 -12.09 -27.30
CA THR A 138 -0.18 -11.73 -27.65
C THR A 138 0.75 -12.55 -26.75
N GLN A 139 1.33 -13.59 -27.32
CA GLN A 139 2.38 -14.42 -26.70
C GLN A 139 3.66 -13.55 -26.54
N ASN A 140 3.70 -12.68 -25.54
CA ASN A 140 4.95 -12.07 -25.15
C ASN A 140 5.49 -12.87 -23.96
N ASN A 141 6.77 -13.24 -24.01
CA ASN A 141 7.46 -13.89 -22.90
C ASN A 141 7.38 -13.00 -21.67
N ALA A 142 6.81 -13.48 -20.56
CA ALA A 142 6.69 -12.72 -19.29
C ALA A 142 8.03 -12.11 -18.83
N LEU A 143 9.16 -12.78 -19.14
CA LEU A 143 10.50 -12.27 -18.87
C LEU A 143 10.89 -11.06 -19.74
N SER A 144 10.45 -11.02 -21.01
CA SER A 144 10.71 -9.86 -21.88
C SER A 144 9.89 -8.66 -21.45
N ASP A 145 8.64 -8.87 -21.01
CA ASP A 145 7.75 -7.84 -20.51
C ASP A 145 8.26 -7.24 -19.21
N LEU A 146 8.78 -8.07 -18.32
CA LEU A 146 9.43 -7.64 -17.07
C LEU A 146 10.69 -6.82 -17.34
N LYS A 147 11.54 -7.26 -18.29
CA LYS A 147 12.76 -6.55 -18.68
C LYS A 147 12.46 -5.19 -19.33
N GLU A 148 11.43 -5.12 -20.17
CA GLU A 148 11.02 -3.86 -20.79
C GLU A 148 10.47 -2.86 -19.76
N GLY A 149 9.64 -3.32 -18.83
CA GLY A 149 9.17 -2.51 -17.71
C GLY A 149 10.31 -2.00 -16.83
N ILE A 150 11.28 -2.84 -16.47
CA ILE A 150 12.48 -2.44 -15.70
C ILE A 150 13.29 -1.39 -16.48
N ASN A 151 13.52 -1.60 -17.78
CA ASN A 151 14.25 -0.63 -18.61
C ASN A 151 13.54 0.72 -18.67
N TYR A 152 12.20 0.72 -18.71
CA TYR A 152 11.41 1.94 -18.69
C TYR A 152 11.62 2.74 -17.39
N PHE A 153 11.64 2.06 -16.21
CA PHE A 153 11.94 2.69 -14.92
C PHE A 153 13.34 3.31 -14.89
N PHE A 154 14.33 2.63 -15.43
CA PHE A 154 15.72 3.14 -15.43
C PHE A 154 15.92 4.33 -16.38
N LYS A 155 15.20 4.38 -17.50
CA LYS A 155 15.29 5.47 -18.48
C LYS A 155 14.64 6.76 -17.99
N ASN A 156 13.53 6.67 -17.27
CA ASN A 156 12.82 7.84 -16.75
C ASN A 156 13.35 8.20 -15.35
N LYS A 157 14.11 9.31 -15.27
CA LYS A 157 14.76 9.76 -14.02
C LYS A 157 13.77 10.06 -12.90
N GLU A 158 12.63 10.64 -13.21
CA GLU A 158 11.62 10.99 -12.20
C GLU A 158 10.88 9.74 -11.69
N LEU A 159 10.49 8.87 -12.61
CA LEU A 159 9.87 7.59 -12.28
C LEU A 159 10.80 6.74 -11.39
N ARG A 160 12.09 6.69 -11.71
CA ARG A 160 13.09 6.03 -10.89
C ARG A 160 13.18 6.65 -9.49
N THR A 161 13.18 7.99 -9.40
CA THR A 161 13.23 8.69 -8.11
C THR A 161 12.02 8.36 -7.26
N VAL A 162 10.82 8.46 -7.81
CA VAL A 162 9.57 8.14 -7.10
C VAL A 162 9.53 6.69 -6.64
N THR A 163 9.83 5.75 -7.55
CA THR A 163 9.80 4.31 -7.22
C THR A 163 10.85 3.91 -6.18
N THR A 164 12.07 4.42 -6.29
CA THR A 164 13.11 4.15 -5.28
C THR A 164 12.76 4.75 -3.92
N SER A 165 12.17 5.94 -3.89
CA SER A 165 11.75 6.58 -2.64
C SER A 165 10.67 5.77 -1.94
N ILE A 166 9.68 5.28 -2.69
CA ILE A 166 8.62 4.43 -2.14
C ILE A 166 9.17 3.08 -1.68
N ALA A 167 10.04 2.45 -2.46
CA ALA A 167 10.68 1.20 -2.06
C ALA A 167 11.42 1.36 -0.72
N LEU A 168 12.19 2.43 -0.57
CA LEU A 168 12.87 2.76 0.68
C LEU A 168 11.86 3.02 1.83
N SER A 169 10.79 3.76 1.55
CA SER A 169 9.74 4.01 2.56
C SER A 169 9.06 2.72 3.01
N LEU A 170 8.78 1.79 2.09
CA LEU A 170 8.18 0.49 2.40
C LEU A 170 9.11 -0.42 3.21
N ILE A 171 10.43 -0.34 2.99
CA ILE A 171 11.43 -1.01 3.85
C ILE A 171 11.34 -0.49 5.29
N GLY A 172 11.06 0.79 5.50
CA GLY A 172 10.78 1.33 6.84
C GLY A 172 9.40 0.93 7.38
N ALA A 173 8.36 1.06 6.56
CA ALA A 173 6.96 0.90 6.99
C ALA A 173 6.60 -0.53 7.40
N GLY A 174 7.23 -1.56 6.81
CA GLY A 174 6.93 -2.96 7.12
C GLY A 174 7.20 -3.32 8.58
N ALA A 175 8.13 -2.64 9.26
CA ALA A 175 8.40 -2.82 10.68
C ALA A 175 7.16 -2.58 11.56
N LEU A 176 6.32 -1.59 11.22
CA LEU A 176 5.09 -1.29 11.95
C LEU A 176 4.13 -2.49 11.95
N PHE A 177 3.96 -3.15 10.82
CA PHE A 177 3.06 -4.29 10.69
C PHE A 177 3.58 -5.54 11.41
N VAL A 178 4.90 -5.73 11.47
CA VAL A 178 5.53 -6.90 12.10
C VAL A 178 5.69 -6.70 13.60
N LEU A 179 6.19 -5.56 14.03
CA LEU A 179 6.57 -5.30 15.42
C LEU A 179 5.54 -4.48 16.21
N GLY A 180 4.55 -3.89 15.53
CA GLY A 180 3.56 -3.02 16.17
C GLY A 180 2.75 -3.70 17.26
N SER A 181 2.37 -4.97 17.08
CA SER A 181 1.68 -5.75 18.11
C SER A 181 2.59 -5.99 19.32
N SER A 182 3.83 -6.40 19.10
CA SER A 182 4.82 -6.61 20.18
C SER A 182 5.15 -5.31 20.91
N TYR A 183 5.22 -4.18 20.21
CA TYR A 183 5.41 -2.87 20.81
C TYR A 183 4.29 -2.52 21.80
N LEU A 184 3.04 -2.67 21.40
CA LEU A 184 1.92 -2.34 22.26
C LEU A 184 1.77 -3.31 23.42
N THR A 185 1.93 -4.62 23.20
CA THR A 185 1.68 -5.64 24.22
C THR A 185 2.88 -5.91 25.11
N GLN A 186 4.09 -5.95 24.58
CA GLN A 186 5.29 -6.30 25.33
C GLN A 186 5.97 -5.07 25.91
N SER A 187 6.18 -4.01 25.11
CA SER A 187 6.88 -2.80 25.58
C SER A 187 5.97 -1.88 26.39
N LEU A 188 4.73 -1.64 25.96
CA LEU A 188 3.79 -0.73 26.62
C LEU A 188 2.75 -1.40 27.52
N LYS A 189 2.63 -2.74 27.51
CA LYS A 189 1.70 -3.53 28.32
C LYS A 189 0.22 -3.24 28.05
N PHE A 190 -0.12 -2.78 26.84
CA PHE A 190 -1.52 -2.64 26.41
C PHE A 190 -2.11 -3.99 26.00
N THR A 191 -3.43 -4.02 25.82
CA THR A 191 -4.16 -5.21 25.36
C THR A 191 -3.91 -5.53 23.90
N GLN A 192 -4.21 -6.76 23.47
CA GLN A 192 -4.07 -7.18 22.08
C GLN A 192 -4.93 -6.34 21.11
N SER A 193 -6.13 -5.92 21.55
CA SER A 193 -7.04 -5.07 20.79
C SER A 193 -6.41 -3.73 20.40
N SER A 194 -5.50 -3.22 21.22
CA SER A 194 -4.81 -1.95 20.96
C SER A 194 -4.09 -1.92 19.61
N PHE A 195 -3.57 -3.08 19.18
CA PHE A 195 -2.96 -3.18 17.85
C PHE A 195 -4.00 -3.02 16.72
N GLY A 196 -5.18 -3.59 16.88
CA GLY A 196 -6.28 -3.40 15.93
C GLY A 196 -6.67 -1.94 15.80
N PHE A 197 -6.81 -1.23 16.93
CA PHE A 197 -7.12 0.22 16.93
C PHE A 197 -5.98 1.05 16.33
N MET A 198 -4.72 0.68 16.56
CA MET A 198 -3.58 1.36 15.96
C MET A 198 -3.58 1.23 14.43
N ILE A 199 -3.78 0.03 13.90
CA ILE A 199 -3.85 -0.20 12.44
C ILE A 199 -5.12 0.45 11.85
N ALA A 200 -6.23 0.44 12.57
CA ALA A 200 -7.44 1.14 12.16
C ALA A 200 -7.21 2.65 12.03
N SER A 201 -6.54 3.26 13.03
CA SER A 201 -6.20 4.68 13.01
C SER A 201 -5.31 5.03 11.80
N PHE A 202 -4.30 4.20 11.51
CA PHE A 202 -3.48 4.32 10.30
C PHE A 202 -4.31 4.24 9.02
N GLY A 203 -5.19 3.25 8.93
CA GLY A 203 -6.07 3.05 7.78
C GLY A 203 -7.06 4.22 7.58
N PHE A 204 -7.63 4.76 8.65
CA PHE A 204 -8.47 5.95 8.58
C PHE A 204 -7.69 7.18 8.06
N GLY A 205 -6.44 7.35 8.45
CA GLY A 205 -5.56 8.40 7.90
C GLY A 205 -5.38 8.25 6.39
N ILE A 206 -5.16 7.03 5.89
CA ILE A 206 -5.05 6.75 4.46
C ILE A 206 -6.36 7.12 3.73
N VAL A 207 -7.51 6.64 4.22
CA VAL A 207 -8.82 6.91 3.61
C VAL A 207 -9.14 8.40 3.62
N PHE A 208 -8.88 9.07 4.74
CA PHE A 208 -9.07 10.53 4.87
C PHE A 208 -8.30 11.29 3.79
N THR A 209 -7.04 10.94 3.58
CA THR A 209 -6.23 11.54 2.53
C THR A 209 -6.77 11.26 1.13
N MET A 210 -7.16 10.03 0.85
CA MET A 210 -7.69 9.68 -0.47
C MET A 210 -8.95 10.48 -0.81
N VAL A 211 -9.83 10.68 0.17
CA VAL A 211 -11.02 11.51 -0.01
C VAL A 211 -10.64 12.97 -0.25
N ILE A 212 -9.80 13.57 0.60
CA ILE A 212 -9.46 14.98 0.51
C ILE A 212 -8.65 15.29 -0.76
N LEU A 213 -7.56 14.56 -1.00
CA LEU A 213 -6.70 14.84 -2.15
C LEU A 213 -7.39 14.61 -3.50
N SER A 214 -8.39 13.72 -3.57
CA SER A 214 -9.18 13.52 -4.80
C SER A 214 -9.88 14.80 -5.28
N TYR A 215 -10.21 15.71 -4.37
CA TYR A 215 -10.81 17.02 -4.70
C TYR A 215 -9.79 18.08 -5.11
N PHE A 216 -8.55 17.99 -4.63
CA PHE A 216 -7.57 19.07 -4.79
C PHE A 216 -6.52 18.80 -5.87
N VAL A 217 -6.29 17.53 -6.23
CA VAL A 217 -5.19 17.16 -7.15
C VAL A 217 -5.71 17.14 -8.59
N THR A 218 -5.55 18.26 -9.29
CA THR A 218 -5.89 18.38 -10.73
C THR A 218 -4.66 18.36 -11.65
N THR A 219 -3.47 18.64 -11.14
CA THR A 219 -2.23 18.71 -11.93
C THR A 219 -1.04 18.13 -11.17
N PHE A 220 -0.27 17.29 -11.87
CA PHE A 220 0.85 16.53 -11.29
C PHE A 220 2.24 17.16 -11.53
N ASN A 221 2.32 18.47 -11.73
CA ASN A 221 3.60 19.15 -11.74
C ASN A 221 4.21 19.10 -10.33
N ARG A 222 5.46 18.61 -10.21
CA ARG A 222 6.23 18.57 -8.95
C ARG A 222 5.89 17.41 -7.99
N VAL A 223 5.50 16.26 -8.53
CA VAL A 223 5.09 15.07 -7.74
C VAL A 223 6.16 14.65 -6.71
N SER A 224 7.44 14.62 -7.09
CA SER A 224 8.53 14.22 -6.18
C SER A 224 8.65 15.15 -4.95
N PHE A 225 8.35 16.44 -5.09
CA PHE A 225 8.35 17.40 -3.98
C PHE A 225 7.26 17.06 -2.96
N PHE A 226 6.02 16.88 -3.43
CA PHE A 226 4.89 16.54 -2.56
C PHE A 226 5.02 15.15 -1.92
N ILE A 227 5.53 14.16 -2.66
CA ILE A 227 5.86 12.84 -2.11
C ILE A 227 6.90 12.98 -0.99
N GLY A 228 7.94 13.79 -1.17
CA GLY A 228 8.95 14.04 -0.17
C GLY A 228 8.37 14.62 1.12
N ILE A 229 7.50 15.64 1.02
CA ILE A 229 6.80 16.22 2.18
C ILE A 229 5.95 15.15 2.89
N SER A 230 5.17 14.39 2.14
CA SER A 230 4.30 13.36 2.69
C SER A 230 5.08 12.27 3.45
N MET A 231 6.25 11.87 2.93
CA MET A 231 7.14 10.92 3.61
C MET A 231 7.78 11.52 4.87
N ILE A 232 8.12 12.82 4.86
CA ILE A 232 8.61 13.54 6.05
C ILE A 232 7.53 13.54 7.13
N ILE A 233 6.28 13.88 6.77
CA ILE A 233 5.14 13.83 7.69
C ILE A 233 4.99 12.42 8.28
N THR A 234 5.01 11.38 7.44
CA THR A 234 4.92 9.98 7.89
C THR A 234 6.05 9.65 8.89
N GLY A 235 7.30 9.92 8.54
CA GLY A 235 8.45 9.59 9.38
C GLY A 235 8.46 10.32 10.70
N LEU A 236 8.16 11.63 10.71
CA LEU A 236 8.05 12.42 11.93
C LEU A 236 6.92 11.93 12.83
N SER A 237 5.75 11.70 12.26
CA SER A 237 4.59 11.21 13.02
C SER A 237 4.87 9.87 13.67
N LEU A 238 5.49 8.93 12.96
CA LEU A 238 5.89 7.64 13.52
C LEU A 238 6.93 7.80 14.64
N LEU A 239 7.91 8.71 14.48
CA LEU A 239 8.86 9.01 15.55
C LEU A 239 8.16 9.53 16.82
N PHE A 240 7.21 10.44 16.68
CA PHE A 240 6.43 10.93 17.83
C PHE A 240 5.57 9.83 18.43
N ALA A 241 4.91 8.99 17.61
CA ALA A 241 4.13 7.84 18.09
C ALA A 241 4.98 6.90 18.95
N PHE A 242 6.17 6.50 18.47
CA PHE A 242 7.06 5.55 19.16
C PHE A 242 7.90 6.17 20.29
N ASN A 243 7.75 7.45 20.57
CA ASN A 243 8.27 8.11 21.77
C ASN A 243 7.16 8.48 22.76
N SER A 244 5.91 8.13 22.48
CA SER A 244 4.76 8.37 23.33
C SER A 244 4.40 7.12 24.11
N TYR A 245 3.90 7.32 25.36
CA TYR A 245 3.45 6.25 26.25
C TYR A 245 1.92 6.25 26.40
N GLU A 246 1.26 7.32 26.01
CA GLU A 246 -0.18 7.46 26.07
C GLU A 246 -0.84 6.94 24.80
N PHE A 247 -1.81 6.04 24.94
CA PHE A 247 -2.44 5.37 23.81
C PHE A 247 -3.15 6.33 22.84
N SER A 248 -3.84 7.34 23.37
CA SER A 248 -4.51 8.38 22.56
C SER A 248 -3.52 9.17 21.70
N THR A 249 -2.37 9.53 22.27
CA THR A 249 -1.30 10.22 21.56
C THR A 249 -0.67 9.33 20.47
N ILE A 250 -0.48 8.05 20.75
CA ILE A 250 -0.01 7.08 19.76
C ILE A 250 -1.00 7.01 18.60
N LEU A 251 -2.29 6.83 18.87
CA LEU A 251 -3.33 6.76 17.82
C LEU A 251 -3.37 8.03 16.96
N PHE A 252 -3.25 9.21 17.59
CA PHE A 252 -3.23 10.49 16.88
C PHE A 252 -2.08 10.58 15.88
N PHE A 253 -0.85 10.28 16.32
CA PHE A 253 0.31 10.33 15.44
C PHE A 253 0.31 9.21 14.38
N ILE A 254 -0.21 8.04 14.70
CA ILE A 254 -0.42 6.97 13.74
C ILE A 254 -1.45 7.37 12.67
N PHE A 255 -2.52 8.09 13.03
CA PHE A 255 -3.47 8.67 12.07
C PHE A 255 -2.78 9.66 11.12
N ILE A 256 -1.96 10.56 11.64
CA ILE A 256 -1.18 11.51 10.81
C ILE A 256 -0.20 10.76 9.89
N SER A 257 0.43 9.69 10.37
CA SER A 257 1.30 8.86 9.54
C SER A 257 0.53 8.18 8.40
N GLY A 258 -0.72 7.79 8.66
CA GLY A 258 -1.66 7.30 7.65
C GLY A 258 -1.97 8.34 6.58
N ILE A 259 -2.19 9.60 6.96
CA ILE A 259 -2.37 10.73 6.04
C ILE A 259 -1.16 10.87 5.10
N GLY A 260 0.04 10.88 5.66
CA GLY A 260 1.26 10.96 4.88
C GLY A 260 1.42 9.77 3.92
N SER A 261 1.22 8.55 4.41
CA SER A 261 1.34 7.32 3.61
C SER A 261 0.29 7.25 2.49
N GLY A 262 -0.95 7.64 2.77
CA GLY A 262 -2.02 7.74 1.78
C GLY A 262 -1.70 8.74 0.67
N SER A 263 -1.11 9.91 1.05
CA SER A 263 -0.65 10.91 0.09
C SER A 263 0.44 10.37 -0.83
N VAL A 264 1.46 9.70 -0.27
CA VAL A 264 2.53 9.06 -1.05
C VAL A 264 1.95 8.09 -2.07
N TYR A 265 1.04 7.21 -1.62
CA TYR A 265 0.43 6.21 -2.49
C TYR A 265 -0.38 6.84 -3.61
N LEU A 266 -1.31 7.75 -3.28
CA LEU A 266 -2.20 8.38 -4.25
C LEU A 266 -1.42 9.19 -5.31
N LEU A 267 -0.48 10.03 -4.88
CA LEU A 267 0.35 10.83 -5.78
C LEU A 267 1.17 9.95 -6.72
N THR A 268 1.69 8.82 -6.21
CA THR A 268 2.48 7.91 -7.02
C THR A 268 1.65 7.21 -8.08
N ILE A 269 0.53 6.61 -7.69
CA ILE A 269 -0.34 5.89 -8.63
C ILE A 269 -0.85 6.84 -9.71
N SER A 270 -1.28 8.04 -9.32
CA SER A 270 -1.75 9.04 -10.27
C SER A 270 -0.64 9.50 -11.23
N TYR A 271 0.58 9.68 -10.73
CA TYR A 271 1.74 10.00 -11.56
C TYR A 271 2.06 8.88 -12.55
N LEU A 272 2.07 7.63 -12.09
CA LEU A 272 2.28 6.46 -12.94
C LEU A 272 1.21 6.38 -14.05
N GLN A 273 -0.05 6.61 -13.71
CA GLN A 273 -1.16 6.59 -14.67
C GLN A 273 -1.04 7.71 -15.73
N SER A 274 -0.64 8.91 -15.31
CA SER A 274 -0.57 10.07 -16.21
C SER A 274 0.65 10.06 -17.13
N THR A 275 1.76 9.45 -16.71
CA THR A 275 3.03 9.48 -17.45
C THR A 275 3.32 8.24 -18.27
N THR A 276 2.55 7.14 -18.05
CA THR A 276 2.78 5.87 -18.73
C THR A 276 1.78 5.68 -19.87
N SER A 277 2.28 5.41 -21.07
CA SER A 277 1.44 5.08 -22.24
C SER A 277 0.60 3.82 -21.98
N GLU A 278 -0.57 3.72 -22.60
CA GLU A 278 -1.51 2.61 -22.40
C GLU A 278 -0.87 1.24 -22.62
N ASN A 279 -0.04 1.11 -23.65
CA ASN A 279 0.63 -0.15 -24.03
C ASN A 279 1.68 -0.63 -22.99
N LEU A 280 2.25 0.28 -22.18
CA LEU A 280 3.27 -0.03 -21.17
C LEU A 280 2.70 -0.03 -19.74
N ARG A 281 1.47 0.44 -19.56
CA ARG A 281 0.86 0.64 -18.23
C ARG A 281 0.86 -0.65 -17.40
N GLY A 282 0.43 -1.76 -17.94
CA GLY A 282 0.43 -3.06 -17.27
C GLY A 282 1.82 -3.50 -16.79
N ARG A 283 2.84 -3.33 -17.62
CA ARG A 283 4.24 -3.69 -17.31
C ARG A 283 4.84 -2.79 -16.23
N VAL A 284 4.58 -1.49 -16.31
CA VAL A 284 5.05 -0.50 -15.34
C VAL A 284 4.40 -0.73 -13.98
N PHE A 285 3.09 -0.91 -13.91
CA PHE A 285 2.39 -1.21 -12.67
C PHE A 285 2.80 -2.57 -12.08
N GLY A 286 2.95 -3.61 -12.91
CA GLY A 286 3.44 -4.91 -12.48
C GLY A 286 4.80 -4.82 -11.78
N ASN A 287 5.75 -4.09 -12.37
CA ASN A 287 7.06 -3.86 -11.77
C ASN A 287 6.98 -3.01 -10.49
N PHE A 288 6.16 -1.97 -10.48
CA PHE A 288 5.94 -1.14 -9.29
C PHE A 288 5.43 -1.96 -8.10
N TYR A 289 4.40 -2.77 -8.30
CA TYR A 289 3.88 -3.65 -7.24
C TYR A 289 4.89 -4.72 -6.83
N THR A 290 5.66 -5.27 -7.76
CA THR A 290 6.71 -6.25 -7.46
C THR A 290 7.79 -5.62 -6.57
N ILE A 291 8.29 -4.44 -6.93
CA ILE A 291 9.28 -3.71 -6.11
C ILE A 291 8.71 -3.41 -4.72
N GLY A 292 7.46 -2.95 -4.63
CA GLY A 292 6.80 -2.70 -3.36
C GLY A 292 6.69 -3.94 -2.47
N ARG A 293 6.26 -5.07 -3.01
CA ARG A 293 6.17 -6.35 -2.28
C ARG A 293 7.53 -6.85 -1.82
N LEU A 294 8.54 -6.79 -2.67
CA LEU A 294 9.92 -7.16 -2.31
C LEU A 294 10.47 -6.24 -1.20
N SER A 295 10.19 -4.94 -1.26
CA SER A 295 10.59 -3.99 -0.22
C SER A 295 9.95 -4.30 1.13
N LEU A 296 8.65 -4.62 1.15
CA LEU A 296 7.97 -5.07 2.36
C LEU A 296 8.54 -6.38 2.90
N LEU A 297 8.82 -7.35 2.02
CA LEU A 297 9.42 -8.64 2.42
C LEU A 297 10.80 -8.43 3.06
N VAL A 298 11.64 -7.61 2.47
CA VAL A 298 12.95 -7.22 3.03
C VAL A 298 12.75 -6.55 4.40
N SER A 299 11.77 -5.66 4.54
CA SER A 299 11.44 -5.00 5.81
C SER A 299 11.07 -6.00 6.90
N VAL A 300 10.20 -6.97 6.58
CA VAL A 300 9.75 -8.01 7.53
C VAL A 300 10.95 -8.78 8.09
N PHE A 301 11.84 -9.27 7.20
CA PHE A 301 13.01 -10.04 7.62
C PHE A 301 14.01 -9.20 8.44
N ILE A 302 14.34 -8.00 7.94
CA ILE A 302 15.31 -7.13 8.62
C ILE A 302 14.76 -6.70 9.99
N SER A 303 13.50 -6.32 10.08
CA SER A 303 12.90 -5.84 11.33
C SER A 303 12.91 -6.90 12.42
N GLY A 304 12.48 -8.12 12.10
CA GLY A 304 12.48 -9.22 13.05
C GLY A 304 13.88 -9.62 13.50
N PHE A 305 14.82 -9.73 12.54
CA PHE A 305 16.21 -10.08 12.84
C PHE A 305 16.88 -9.02 13.71
N VAL A 306 16.79 -7.75 13.35
CA VAL A 306 17.43 -6.65 14.09
C VAL A 306 16.82 -6.50 15.49
N ALA A 307 15.50 -6.65 15.64
CA ALA A 307 14.84 -6.60 16.94
C ALA A 307 15.34 -7.73 17.86
N SER A 308 15.40 -8.97 17.35
CA SER A 308 15.91 -10.12 18.10
C SER A 308 17.38 -9.96 18.47
N PHE A 309 18.21 -9.50 17.52
CA PHE A 309 19.62 -9.25 17.75
C PHE A 309 19.84 -8.17 18.82
N ALA A 310 19.10 -7.06 18.76
CA ALA A 310 19.19 -5.97 19.74
C ALA A 310 18.81 -6.43 21.14
N ASN A 311 17.73 -7.20 21.29
CA ASN A 311 17.32 -7.76 22.57
C ASN A 311 18.39 -8.67 23.18
N ASN A 312 19.03 -9.50 22.37
CA ASN A 312 19.96 -10.53 22.86
C ASN A 312 21.37 -9.98 23.17
N TYR A 313 21.82 -8.95 22.49
CA TYR A 313 23.21 -8.50 22.58
C TYR A 313 23.41 -7.12 23.22
N PHE A 314 22.35 -6.26 23.23
CA PHE A 314 22.50 -4.89 23.73
C PHE A 314 21.61 -4.58 24.96
N GLU A 315 20.84 -5.55 25.46
CA GLU A 315 19.93 -5.37 26.60
C GLU A 315 18.97 -4.17 26.47
N VAL A 316 18.60 -3.84 25.21
CA VAL A 316 17.66 -2.76 24.90
C VAL A 316 16.36 -3.32 24.36
N ASP A 317 15.27 -2.56 24.46
CA ASP A 317 14.02 -2.92 23.78
C ASP A 317 14.23 -2.85 22.26
N GLY A 318 14.58 -4.00 21.68
CA GLY A 318 14.88 -4.12 20.25
C GLY A 318 13.67 -3.84 19.38
N VAL A 319 12.45 -4.08 19.87
CA VAL A 319 11.21 -3.74 19.16
C VAL A 319 11.09 -2.23 18.99
N LEU A 320 11.23 -1.50 20.09
CA LEU A 320 11.16 -0.03 20.09
C LEU A 320 12.32 0.59 19.29
N LEU A 321 13.52 0.03 19.43
CA LEU A 321 14.69 0.47 18.66
C LEU A 321 14.44 0.38 17.16
N VAL A 322 13.95 -0.76 16.67
CA VAL A 322 13.70 -0.99 15.24
C VAL A 322 12.59 -0.08 14.73
N LEU A 323 11.52 0.13 15.48
CA LEU A 323 10.44 1.04 15.10
C LEU A 323 10.93 2.48 14.96
N ARG A 324 11.78 2.95 15.88
CA ARG A 324 12.41 4.29 15.80
C ARG A 324 13.37 4.40 14.62
N LEU A 325 14.23 3.40 14.40
CA LEU A 325 15.15 3.38 13.25
C LEU A 325 14.37 3.36 11.92
N SER A 326 13.30 2.58 11.83
CA SER A 326 12.42 2.56 10.67
C SER A 326 11.78 3.90 10.38
N SER A 327 11.34 4.61 11.42
CA SER A 327 10.79 5.97 11.30
C SER A 327 11.84 6.97 10.82
N CYS A 328 13.08 6.90 11.35
CA CYS A 328 14.21 7.71 10.87
C CYS A 328 14.55 7.40 9.41
N PHE A 329 14.45 6.13 9.00
CA PHE A 329 14.73 5.71 7.63
C PHE A 329 13.69 6.26 6.64
N ILE A 330 12.39 6.25 7.02
CA ILE A 330 11.32 6.87 6.22
C ILE A 330 11.55 8.39 6.12
N LEU A 331 11.90 9.04 7.24
CA LEU A 331 12.20 10.46 7.28
C LEU A 331 13.37 10.82 6.36
N PHE A 332 14.46 10.07 6.43
CA PHE A 332 15.64 10.25 5.58
C PHE A 332 15.29 10.09 4.10
N SER A 333 14.53 9.06 3.75
CA SER A 333 14.04 8.84 2.38
C SER A 333 13.16 10.01 1.91
N GLY A 334 12.30 10.53 2.79
CA GLY A 334 11.47 11.71 2.54
C GLY A 334 12.30 12.96 2.27
N LEU A 335 13.30 13.23 3.10
CA LEU A 335 14.21 14.37 2.93
C LEU A 335 14.99 14.29 1.60
N MET A 336 15.50 13.11 1.25
CA MET A 336 16.18 12.91 -0.03
C MET A 336 15.27 13.15 -1.23
N THR A 337 14.02 12.69 -1.14
CA THR A 337 13.02 12.88 -2.21
C THR A 337 12.61 14.34 -2.32
N PHE A 338 12.39 15.01 -1.18
CA PHE A 338 12.08 16.42 -1.10
C PHE A 338 13.19 17.28 -1.73
N ILE A 339 14.45 17.05 -1.36
CA ILE A 339 15.60 17.80 -1.90
C ILE A 339 15.71 17.63 -3.41
N ARG A 340 15.49 16.42 -3.93
CA ARG A 340 15.50 16.15 -5.38
C ARG A 340 14.35 16.88 -6.10
N GLY A 341 13.15 16.85 -5.54
CA GLY A 341 11.99 17.56 -6.05
C GLY A 341 12.18 19.08 -6.02
N TYR A 342 12.70 19.62 -4.92
CA TYR A 342 13.01 21.04 -4.77
C TYR A 342 14.06 21.55 -5.77
N LYS A 343 15.16 20.79 -5.95
CA LYS A 343 16.18 21.13 -6.97
C LYS A 343 15.62 21.17 -8.39
N LYS A 344 14.64 20.31 -8.71
CA LYS A 344 13.95 20.32 -10.00
C LYS A 344 13.16 21.61 -10.17
N ILE A 345 12.42 22.03 -9.14
CA ILE A 345 11.64 23.27 -9.13
C ILE A 345 12.53 24.50 -9.40
N ILE A 346 13.66 24.61 -8.68
CA ILE A 346 14.60 25.73 -8.87
C ILE A 346 15.16 25.76 -10.30
N ARG A 347 15.47 24.62 -10.89
CA ARG A 347 15.96 24.57 -12.27
C ARG A 347 14.92 25.03 -13.28
N GLU A 348 13.67 24.64 -13.10
CA GLU A 348 12.56 25.06 -13.96
C GLU A 348 12.36 26.59 -13.89
N PHE A 349 12.34 27.17 -12.69
CA PHE A 349 12.26 28.62 -12.50
C PHE A 349 13.49 29.37 -13.03
N GLY A 350 14.70 28.82 -12.86
CA GLY A 350 15.93 29.43 -13.38
C GLY A 350 15.98 29.43 -14.90
N PHE A 351 15.40 28.40 -15.55
CA PHE A 351 15.30 28.32 -17.01
C PHE A 351 14.26 29.31 -17.58
N GLU A 352 13.11 29.44 -16.91
CA GLU A 352 12.10 30.46 -17.30
C GLU A 352 12.66 31.89 -17.21
N ASN A 353 13.33 32.23 -16.12
CA ASN A 353 13.94 33.55 -15.96
C ASN A 353 15.06 33.80 -16.98
N SER A 354 15.85 32.80 -17.37
CA SER A 354 16.88 32.95 -18.40
C SER A 354 16.29 33.15 -19.80
N ASN A 355 15.19 32.46 -20.11
CA ASN A 355 14.47 32.64 -21.37
C ASN A 355 13.74 33.99 -21.43
N PHE A 356 13.16 34.46 -20.33
CA PHE A 356 12.54 35.78 -20.22
C PHE A 356 13.58 36.89 -20.40
N ASN A 357 14.76 36.77 -19.81
CA ASN A 357 15.85 37.72 -19.98
C ASN A 357 16.42 37.71 -21.42
N LYS A 358 16.51 36.54 -22.07
CA LYS A 358 16.92 36.47 -23.49
C LYS A 358 15.88 37.08 -24.42
N LEU A 359 14.59 36.87 -24.18
CA LEU A 359 13.52 37.49 -24.95
C LEU A 359 13.50 39.00 -24.77
N ARG A 360 13.73 39.50 -23.55
CA ARG A 360 13.84 40.95 -23.27
C ARG A 360 15.03 41.58 -23.95
N LEU A 361 16.21 40.94 -23.91
CA LEU A 361 17.42 41.42 -24.60
C LEU A 361 17.24 41.45 -26.13
N ASN A 362 16.52 40.46 -26.71
CA ASN A 362 16.22 40.44 -28.13
C ASN A 362 15.19 41.49 -28.54
N LEU A 363 14.27 41.88 -27.66
CA LEU A 363 13.33 42.98 -27.92
C LEU A 363 14.01 44.34 -27.82
N GLU A 364 14.90 44.53 -26.83
CA GLU A 364 15.70 45.73 -26.66
C GLU A 364 16.70 45.93 -27.80
N SER A 365 17.26 44.85 -28.38
CA SER A 365 18.18 44.92 -29.53
C SER A 365 17.48 45.24 -30.89
N ASN A 366 16.19 44.95 -31.00
CA ASN A 366 15.40 45.26 -32.21
C ASN A 366 14.80 46.70 -32.21
N GLU A 367 14.80 47.39 -31.05
CA GLU A 367 14.39 48.80 -30.97
C GLU A 367 15.52 49.79 -31.33
N ASP A 368 16.76 49.32 -31.41
CA ASP A 368 17.94 50.16 -31.74
C ASP A 368 18.30 50.16 -33.25
N GLU A 369 17.52 49.57 -34.16
CA GLU A 369 17.69 49.78 -35.62
C GLU A 369 16.95 51.07 -36.07
N PRO A 370 17.65 52.14 -36.40
CA PRO A 370 17.02 53.34 -36.93
C PRO A 370 16.49 53.11 -38.34
N LEU A 371 15.26 53.55 -38.59
CA LEU A 371 14.57 53.58 -39.86
C LEU A 371 15.33 54.44 -40.91
#